data_0982f9fa39edc52afe8c0a20309e4880
#
_entry.id   0982f9fa39edc52afe8c0a20309e4880
#
_cell.length_a   1.000
_cell.length_b   1.000
_cell.length_c   1.000
_cell.angle_alpha   90.00
_cell.angle_beta   90.00
_cell.angle_gamma   90.00
#
_symmetry.space_group_name_H-M   'P 1'
#
loop_
_entity.id
_entity.type
_entity.pdbx_description
1 polymer ?
#
loop_
_entity_poly.entity_id
_entity_poly.type
_entity_poly.pdbx_seq_one_letter_code
_entity_poly.pdbx_strand_id
1 'polypeptide(L)'
;RRVFNLLVASAVVTAVVTYLALAVARVPAMLIVGVMPLAYSLYLLFRPMVKARSFESQCMRELPYVAAFMTSYAAVGIPPHRSMASVSLKERIFPAFARLVKRMEAVRMITVKDPLETIEEEADKISSLPLKDFLQSAVGAERGGGGMYNVLKDKMRSLFNELKERYKALGDQLKLFGDLLLVFFGVLPLLLYTMLTVFASDMAITTSRLFTFMVTPLLVVTLAVMIDTGYPSTPQSFNRYYVRALMLGLPIGAAVASVFYLSPVLVETLLGARFVQYKLAISLGAGLVAFSLVATWVFYRDYKFMNDVDYALPSFVRDLTEEVKKGKSPTQATIYLSEVRSYNRAFNFVLQQIAAQLRVGRSLREALEPFRGKVSWRSELILDLVADAEELGAQKEIFEEVTEISRETRDAIRVAKAKTTGIKYFGFMVALLMIFIASLLIKQIIVPLANMAVTVPQSIGLGNIRLLRPEQLPELIDTISAGIVLNATFLGVLTGKMSDGITAAGFLYAFVYTLAALVAMVFLF
;
A
#
# COMPACT_ATOMS: atom_id res chain seq x y z
N ARG A 1 13.83 31.69 -11.40
CA ARG A 1 12.92 32.80 -11.81
C ARG A 1 11.47 32.33 -12.04
N ARG A 2 11.18 31.29 -12.87
CA ARG A 2 9.80 30.81 -13.12
C ARG A 2 9.09 30.34 -11.84
N VAL A 3 9.76 29.59 -10.97
CA VAL A 3 9.18 29.11 -9.70
C VAL A 3 8.94 30.27 -8.72
N PHE A 4 9.83 31.24 -8.66
CA PHE A 4 9.65 32.43 -7.85
C PHE A 4 8.44 33.29 -8.30
N ASN A 5 8.29 33.49 -9.63
CA ASN A 5 7.13 34.20 -10.18
C ASN A 5 5.81 33.46 -9.89
N LEU A 6 5.82 32.12 -9.94
CA LEU A 6 4.66 31.29 -9.56
C LEU A 6 4.31 31.44 -8.07
N LEU A 7 5.32 31.52 -7.18
CA LEU A 7 5.11 31.76 -5.75
C LEU A 7 4.47 33.13 -5.50
N VAL A 8 4.98 34.16 -6.14
CA VAL A 8 4.42 35.52 -6.00
C VAL A 8 2.99 35.57 -6.54
N ALA A 9 2.75 34.99 -7.72
CA ALA A 9 1.40 34.93 -8.29
C ALA A 9 0.43 34.15 -7.41
N SER A 10 0.84 33.01 -6.85
CA SER A 10 0.00 32.20 -5.96
C SER A 10 -0.28 32.91 -4.62
N ALA A 11 0.69 33.66 -4.07
CA ALA A 11 0.49 34.44 -2.87
C ALA A 11 -0.54 35.57 -3.10
N VAL A 12 -0.49 36.22 -4.26
CA VAL A 12 -1.47 37.24 -4.65
C VAL A 12 -2.87 36.61 -4.80
N VAL A 13 -2.98 35.47 -5.51
CA VAL A 13 -4.26 34.74 -5.68
C VAL A 13 -4.81 34.32 -4.32
N THR A 14 -3.98 33.78 -3.44
CA THR A 14 -4.37 33.40 -2.08
C THR A 14 -4.91 34.59 -1.30
N ALA A 15 -4.20 35.74 -1.33
CA ALA A 15 -4.64 36.96 -0.65
C ALA A 15 -5.98 37.46 -1.17
N VAL A 16 -6.19 37.47 -2.50
CA VAL A 16 -7.44 37.88 -3.13
C VAL A 16 -8.60 36.95 -2.77
N VAL A 17 -8.39 35.62 -2.85
CA VAL A 17 -9.43 34.63 -2.51
C VAL A 17 -9.77 34.69 -1.02
N THR A 18 -8.77 34.87 -0.14
CA THR A 18 -8.98 35.02 1.30
C THR A 18 -9.78 36.29 1.60
N TYR A 19 -9.44 37.41 0.96
CA TYR A 19 -10.19 38.64 1.10
C TYR A 19 -11.65 38.50 0.65
N LEU A 20 -11.88 37.90 -0.52
CA LEU A 20 -13.23 37.65 -1.03
C LEU A 20 -14.02 36.70 -0.12
N ALA A 21 -13.39 35.65 0.42
CA ALA A 21 -14.02 34.71 1.33
C ALA A 21 -14.47 35.34 2.65
N LEU A 22 -13.65 36.23 3.22
CA LEU A 22 -13.92 36.87 4.50
C LEU A 22 -14.81 38.11 4.35
N ALA A 23 -14.50 38.98 3.38
CA ALA A 23 -15.15 40.29 3.26
C ALA A 23 -16.47 40.24 2.49
N VAL A 24 -16.58 39.40 1.44
CA VAL A 24 -17.74 39.37 0.53
C VAL A 24 -18.65 38.18 0.79
N ALA A 25 -18.10 36.95 0.77
CA ALA A 25 -18.92 35.74 0.84
C ALA A 25 -19.24 35.28 2.27
N ARG A 26 -18.45 35.68 3.25
CA ARG A 26 -18.55 35.26 4.67
C ARG A 26 -18.60 33.74 4.86
N VAL A 27 -18.01 32.97 3.92
CA VAL A 27 -17.99 31.52 3.92
C VAL A 27 -16.61 31.03 4.32
N PRO A 28 -16.40 30.59 5.56
CA PRO A 28 -15.06 30.16 6.05
C PRO A 28 -14.48 28.99 5.26
N ALA A 29 -15.30 28.13 4.64
CA ALA A 29 -14.84 27.03 3.80
C ALA A 29 -14.03 27.49 2.56
N MET A 30 -14.24 28.71 2.06
CA MET A 30 -13.45 29.26 0.94
C MET A 30 -11.99 29.56 1.33
N LEU A 31 -11.66 29.69 2.62
CA LEU A 31 -10.27 29.83 3.07
C LEU A 31 -9.41 28.63 2.67
N ILE A 32 -9.98 27.42 2.70
CA ILE A 32 -9.27 26.18 2.29
C ILE A 32 -8.91 26.26 0.81
N VAL A 33 -9.84 26.71 -0.04
CA VAL A 33 -9.60 26.89 -1.48
C VAL A 33 -8.56 27.97 -1.74
N GLY A 34 -8.55 29.03 -0.93
CA GLY A 34 -7.57 30.12 -1.02
C GLY A 34 -6.13 29.69 -0.72
N VAL A 35 -5.93 28.74 0.21
CA VAL A 35 -4.60 28.24 0.58
C VAL A 35 -4.02 27.25 -0.45
N MET A 36 -4.85 26.57 -1.26
CA MET A 36 -4.41 25.58 -2.24
C MET A 36 -3.34 26.07 -3.23
N PRO A 37 -3.46 27.27 -3.87
CA PRO A 37 -2.43 27.75 -4.80
C PRO A 37 -1.07 27.96 -4.13
N LEU A 38 -1.07 28.43 -2.88
CA LEU A 38 0.17 28.64 -2.11
C LEU A 38 0.81 27.32 -1.73
N ALA A 39 0.03 26.35 -1.26
CA ALA A 39 0.50 24.99 -0.97
C ALA A 39 1.07 24.28 -2.21
N TYR A 40 0.41 24.44 -3.37
CA TYR A 40 0.90 23.90 -4.64
C TYR A 40 2.22 24.52 -5.08
N SER A 41 2.39 25.83 -4.93
CA SER A 41 3.63 26.52 -5.28
C SER A 41 4.78 26.14 -4.35
N LEU A 42 4.49 25.98 -3.05
CA LEU A 42 5.46 25.48 -2.06
C LEU A 42 5.90 24.03 -2.41
N TYR A 43 4.94 23.19 -2.78
CA TYR A 43 5.23 21.83 -3.27
C TYR A 43 6.14 21.85 -4.50
N LEU A 44 5.91 22.74 -5.48
CA LEU A 44 6.76 22.85 -6.67
C LEU A 44 8.20 23.25 -6.32
N LEU A 45 8.40 24.06 -5.29
CA LEU A 45 9.70 24.50 -4.82
C LEU A 45 10.50 23.34 -4.19
N PHE A 46 9.84 22.48 -3.40
CA PHE A 46 10.47 21.32 -2.77
C PHE A 46 10.54 20.08 -3.67
N ARG A 47 9.79 20.08 -4.78
CA ARG A 47 9.69 18.93 -5.72
C ARG A 47 11.05 18.38 -6.17
N PRO A 48 12.08 19.16 -6.54
CA PRO A 48 13.37 18.60 -6.96
C PRO A 48 14.08 17.88 -5.82
N MET A 49 14.03 18.40 -4.60
CA MET A 49 14.63 17.79 -3.42
C MET A 49 13.90 16.49 -3.01
N VAL A 50 12.56 16.51 -3.06
CA VAL A 50 11.72 15.32 -2.83
C VAL A 50 11.99 14.26 -3.89
N LYS A 51 12.14 14.66 -5.18
CA LYS A 51 12.47 13.73 -6.25
C LYS A 51 13.85 13.09 -6.11
N ALA A 52 14.86 13.85 -5.71
CA ALA A 52 16.21 13.33 -5.51
C ALA A 52 16.23 12.28 -4.36
N ARG A 53 15.66 12.62 -3.20
CA ARG A 53 15.52 11.68 -2.09
C ARG A 53 14.67 10.46 -2.43
N SER A 54 13.58 10.66 -3.19
CA SER A 54 12.75 9.57 -3.69
C SER A 54 13.51 8.65 -4.63
N PHE A 55 14.40 9.17 -5.48
CA PHE A 55 15.22 8.36 -6.39
C PHE A 55 16.21 7.47 -5.63
N GLU A 56 16.99 8.03 -4.69
CA GLU A 56 17.89 7.25 -3.85
C GLU A 56 17.13 6.19 -3.03
N SER A 57 15.98 6.55 -2.47
CA SER A 57 15.11 5.59 -1.78
C SER A 57 14.63 4.46 -2.69
N GLN A 58 14.32 4.75 -3.97
CA GLN A 58 13.97 3.71 -4.94
C GLN A 58 15.16 2.79 -5.24
N CYS A 59 16.38 3.34 -5.45
CA CYS A 59 17.58 2.55 -5.62
C CYS A 59 17.85 1.65 -4.40
N MET A 60 17.65 2.17 -3.18
CA MET A 60 17.81 1.41 -1.94
C MET A 60 16.85 0.22 -1.81
N ARG A 61 15.66 0.31 -2.39
CA ARG A 61 14.67 -0.79 -2.40
C ARG A 61 15.08 -1.91 -3.33
N GLU A 62 15.72 -1.57 -4.44
CA GLU A 62 16.22 -2.51 -5.45
C GLU A 62 17.58 -3.11 -5.04
N LEU A 63 18.35 -2.43 -4.18
CA LEU A 63 19.73 -2.71 -3.87
C LEU A 63 20.00 -4.17 -3.42
N PRO A 64 19.26 -4.80 -2.49
CA PRO A 64 19.49 -6.19 -2.10
C PRO A 64 19.38 -7.16 -3.29
N TYR A 65 18.47 -6.87 -4.20
CA TYR A 65 18.20 -7.68 -5.39
C TYR A 65 19.20 -7.40 -6.52
N VAL A 66 19.67 -6.17 -6.64
CA VAL A 66 20.80 -5.83 -7.54
C VAL A 66 22.08 -6.51 -7.06
N ALA A 67 22.34 -6.47 -5.75
CA ALA A 67 23.47 -7.20 -5.16
C ALA A 67 23.38 -8.70 -5.45
N ALA A 68 22.20 -9.29 -5.31
CA ALA A 68 21.92 -10.68 -5.64
C ALA A 68 22.20 -10.98 -7.11
N PHE A 69 21.72 -10.14 -8.02
CA PHE A 69 21.98 -10.24 -9.45
C PHE A 69 23.48 -10.18 -9.76
N MET A 70 24.19 -9.21 -9.21
CA MET A 70 25.63 -9.06 -9.43
C MET A 70 26.42 -10.23 -8.83
N THR A 71 25.98 -10.79 -7.69
CA THR A 71 26.60 -11.97 -7.06
C THR A 71 26.48 -13.20 -7.96
N SER A 72 25.31 -13.43 -8.58
CA SER A 72 25.14 -14.56 -9.51
C SER A 72 26.04 -14.44 -10.75
N TYR A 73 26.27 -13.23 -11.25
CA TYR A 73 27.23 -13.01 -12.35
C TYR A 73 28.69 -13.18 -11.90
N ALA A 74 29.01 -12.74 -10.69
CA ALA A 74 30.33 -12.93 -10.12
C ALA A 74 30.68 -14.41 -9.84
N ALA A 75 29.67 -15.24 -9.60
CA ALA A 75 29.84 -16.70 -9.42
C ALA A 75 30.45 -17.38 -10.65
N VAL A 76 30.25 -16.80 -11.84
CA VAL A 76 30.84 -17.27 -13.11
C VAL A 76 31.98 -16.39 -13.60
N GLY A 77 32.54 -15.55 -12.71
CA GLY A 77 33.71 -14.73 -13.01
C GLY A 77 33.43 -13.46 -13.81
N ILE A 78 32.19 -13.05 -14.00
CA ILE A 78 31.84 -11.79 -14.67
C ILE A 78 32.08 -10.63 -13.69
N PRO A 79 32.92 -9.63 -14.10
CA PRO A 79 33.29 -8.53 -13.22
C PRO A 79 32.12 -7.57 -12.93
N PRO A 80 32.13 -6.88 -11.76
CA PRO A 80 31.07 -5.98 -11.31
C PRO A 80 30.65 -4.91 -12.33
N HIS A 81 31.58 -4.25 -12.99
CA HIS A 81 31.26 -3.22 -14.00
C HIS A 81 30.41 -3.79 -15.16
N ARG A 82 30.70 -5.04 -15.62
CA ARG A 82 29.91 -5.70 -16.68
C ARG A 82 28.55 -6.15 -16.19
N SER A 83 28.47 -6.72 -14.97
CA SER A 83 27.18 -7.09 -14.40
C SER A 83 26.28 -5.87 -14.14
N MET A 84 26.87 -4.73 -13.72
CA MET A 84 26.15 -3.44 -13.65
C MET A 84 25.64 -2.98 -15.01
N ALA A 85 26.46 -3.06 -16.07
CA ALA A 85 26.01 -2.74 -17.43
C ALA A 85 24.80 -3.62 -17.84
N SER A 86 24.79 -4.91 -17.47
CA SER A 86 23.64 -5.80 -17.71
C SER A 86 22.39 -5.35 -16.95
N VAL A 87 22.53 -4.79 -15.73
CA VAL A 87 21.39 -4.20 -14.97
C VAL A 87 20.76 -3.04 -15.72
N SER A 88 21.58 -2.22 -16.45
CA SER A 88 21.07 -1.08 -17.22
C SER A 88 20.05 -1.49 -18.31
N LEU A 89 20.14 -2.72 -18.81
CA LEU A 89 19.22 -3.28 -19.80
C LEU A 89 17.91 -3.80 -19.17
N LYS A 90 17.88 -3.98 -17.85
CA LYS A 90 16.76 -4.56 -17.10
C LYS A 90 15.88 -3.48 -16.40
N GLU A 91 15.55 -2.40 -17.10
CA GLU A 91 14.76 -1.28 -16.55
C GLU A 91 13.43 -1.69 -15.94
N ARG A 92 12.85 -2.79 -16.42
CA ARG A 92 11.59 -3.27 -15.92
C ARG A 92 11.70 -3.90 -14.52
N ILE A 93 12.80 -4.59 -14.26
CA ILE A 93 13.08 -5.25 -12.97
C ILE A 93 13.71 -4.25 -12.01
N PHE A 94 14.68 -3.47 -12.49
CA PHE A 94 15.43 -2.49 -11.71
C PHE A 94 15.26 -1.06 -12.25
N PRO A 95 14.02 -0.48 -12.19
CA PRO A 95 13.75 0.79 -12.84
C PRO A 95 14.54 1.97 -12.29
N ALA A 96 14.91 1.97 -11.01
CA ALA A 96 15.71 3.04 -10.42
C ALA A 96 17.21 2.79 -10.63
N PHE A 97 17.67 1.58 -10.33
CA PHE A 97 19.09 1.27 -10.44
C PHE A 97 19.57 1.25 -11.89
N ALA A 98 18.77 0.77 -12.85
CA ALA A 98 19.09 0.84 -14.27
C ALA A 98 19.28 2.30 -14.73
N ARG A 99 18.44 3.24 -14.27
CA ARG A 99 18.61 4.68 -14.55
C ARG A 99 19.89 5.24 -13.92
N LEU A 100 20.26 4.77 -12.71
CA LEU A 100 21.51 5.16 -12.07
C LEU A 100 22.71 4.72 -12.92
N VAL A 101 22.74 3.45 -13.33
CA VAL A 101 23.83 2.90 -14.17
C VAL A 101 23.89 3.59 -15.53
N LYS A 102 22.76 3.83 -16.21
CA LYS A 102 22.73 4.60 -17.47
C LYS A 102 23.28 6.01 -17.32
N ARG A 103 23.01 6.66 -16.19
CA ARG A 103 23.60 7.97 -15.88
C ARG A 103 25.12 7.85 -15.71
N MET A 104 25.61 6.84 -14.99
CA MET A 104 27.04 6.59 -14.84
C MET A 104 27.71 6.33 -16.20
N GLU A 105 27.09 5.52 -17.05
CA GLU A 105 27.59 5.27 -18.40
C GLU A 105 27.64 6.53 -19.29
N ALA A 106 26.59 7.38 -19.21
CA ALA A 106 26.58 8.65 -19.93
C ALA A 106 27.69 9.59 -19.46
N VAL A 107 27.96 9.67 -18.15
CA VAL A 107 29.07 10.44 -17.58
C VAL A 107 30.39 9.88 -18.08
N ARG A 108 30.57 8.55 -18.06
CA ARG A 108 31.78 7.87 -18.58
C ARG A 108 32.06 8.22 -20.04
N MET A 109 31.05 8.19 -20.90
CA MET A 109 31.20 8.52 -22.32
C MET A 109 31.62 9.98 -22.55
N ILE A 110 31.12 10.91 -21.73
CA ILE A 110 31.44 12.33 -21.84
C ILE A 110 32.84 12.62 -21.28
N THR A 111 33.23 11.99 -20.18
CA THR A 111 34.51 12.24 -19.49
C THR A 111 35.63 11.35 -20.00
N VAL A 112 35.34 10.32 -20.81
CA VAL A 112 36.29 9.33 -21.35
C VAL A 112 37.13 8.67 -20.23
N LYS A 113 36.49 8.40 -19.07
CA LYS A 113 37.14 7.79 -17.90
C LYS A 113 36.99 6.28 -17.89
N ASP A 114 37.81 5.65 -17.05
CA ASP A 114 37.68 4.22 -16.74
C ASP A 114 36.31 3.93 -16.07
N PRO A 115 35.68 2.77 -16.37
CA PRO A 115 34.40 2.40 -15.73
C PRO A 115 34.43 2.41 -14.20
N LEU A 116 35.50 1.90 -13.60
CA LEU A 116 35.65 1.80 -12.15
C LEU A 116 35.80 3.17 -11.48
N GLU A 117 36.60 4.06 -12.09
CA GLU A 117 36.78 5.43 -11.64
C GLU A 117 35.44 6.20 -11.70
N THR A 118 34.68 6.03 -12.79
CA THR A 118 33.37 6.68 -12.93
C THR A 118 32.38 6.21 -11.88
N ILE A 119 32.33 4.90 -11.58
CA ILE A 119 31.45 4.35 -10.55
C ILE A 119 31.82 4.92 -9.18
N GLU A 120 33.10 5.04 -8.86
CA GLU A 120 33.59 5.56 -7.58
C GLU A 120 33.24 7.05 -7.40
N GLU A 121 33.50 7.88 -8.42
CA GLU A 121 33.16 9.30 -8.41
C GLU A 121 31.63 9.55 -8.30
N GLU A 122 30.82 8.77 -9.01
CA GLU A 122 29.36 8.89 -8.91
C GLU A 122 28.83 8.34 -7.57
N ALA A 123 29.47 7.30 -7.00
CA ALA A 123 29.15 6.80 -5.67
C ALA A 123 29.41 7.86 -4.60
N ASP A 124 30.44 8.68 -4.72
CA ASP A 124 30.75 9.76 -3.76
C ASP A 124 29.70 10.86 -3.75
N LYS A 125 28.94 11.05 -4.82
CA LYS A 125 27.84 12.02 -4.92
C LYS A 125 26.53 11.52 -4.31
N ILE A 126 26.46 10.23 -3.94
CA ILE A 126 25.26 9.60 -3.36
C ILE A 126 25.22 9.85 -1.87
N SER A 127 24.05 10.33 -1.36
CA SER A 127 23.85 10.61 0.05
C SER A 127 23.57 9.35 0.87
N SER A 128 23.05 8.31 0.23
CA SER A 128 22.68 7.04 0.87
C SER A 128 23.92 6.19 1.16
N LEU A 129 24.28 6.04 2.44
CA LEU A 129 25.46 5.30 2.87
C LEU A 129 25.48 3.83 2.38
N PRO A 130 24.38 3.03 2.49
CA PRO A 130 24.42 1.64 2.03
C PRO A 130 24.60 1.51 0.51
N LEU A 131 24.00 2.43 -0.27
CA LEU A 131 24.16 2.42 -1.73
C LEU A 131 25.59 2.79 -2.13
N LYS A 132 26.16 3.83 -1.50
CA LYS A 132 27.55 4.25 -1.68
C LYS A 132 28.52 3.12 -1.32
N ASP A 133 28.35 2.52 -0.13
CA ASP A 133 29.20 1.42 0.36
C ASP A 133 29.14 0.18 -0.54
N PHE A 134 27.95 -0.15 -1.08
CA PHE A 134 27.82 -1.24 -2.05
C PHE A 134 28.61 -0.98 -3.34
N LEU A 135 28.47 0.22 -3.94
CA LEU A 135 29.17 0.59 -5.17
C LEU A 135 30.69 0.61 -4.97
N GLN A 136 31.16 1.21 -3.88
CA GLN A 136 32.58 1.23 -3.54
C GLN A 136 33.13 -0.18 -3.27
N SER A 137 32.36 -1.04 -2.60
CA SER A 137 32.75 -2.44 -2.38
C SER A 137 32.84 -3.24 -3.68
N ALA A 138 31.93 -2.98 -4.63
CA ALA A 138 31.97 -3.62 -5.95
C ALA A 138 33.22 -3.20 -6.75
N VAL A 139 33.58 -1.91 -6.71
CA VAL A 139 34.83 -1.40 -7.33
C VAL A 139 36.05 -1.99 -6.64
N GLY A 140 36.09 -2.00 -5.30
CA GLY A 140 37.19 -2.56 -4.53
C GLY A 140 37.40 -4.06 -4.78
N ALA A 141 36.31 -4.81 -4.88
CA ALA A 141 36.36 -6.24 -5.21
C ALA A 141 36.94 -6.53 -6.59
N GLU A 142 36.65 -5.68 -7.57
CA GLU A 142 37.15 -5.82 -8.92
C GLU A 142 38.64 -5.43 -9.03
N ARG A 143 39.04 -4.31 -8.40
CA ARG A 143 40.47 -3.88 -8.36
C ARG A 143 41.36 -4.88 -7.60
N GLY A 144 40.81 -5.51 -6.55
CA GLY A 144 41.54 -6.49 -5.75
C GLY A 144 41.80 -7.83 -6.45
N GLY A 145 41.12 -8.11 -7.56
CA GLY A 145 41.36 -9.26 -8.45
C GLY A 145 41.12 -10.64 -7.86
N GLY A 146 40.92 -10.77 -6.55
CA GLY A 146 40.68 -12.03 -5.88
C GLY A 146 39.47 -11.97 -4.91
N GLY A 147 38.64 -13.02 -4.92
CA GLY A 147 37.53 -13.08 -3.96
C GLY A 147 36.30 -12.21 -4.26
N MET A 148 36.20 -11.63 -5.48
CA MET A 148 35.10 -10.78 -5.93
C MET A 148 33.72 -11.38 -5.61
N TYR A 149 33.51 -12.66 -5.90
CA TYR A 149 32.30 -13.39 -5.57
C TYR A 149 31.98 -13.34 -4.07
N ASN A 150 32.98 -13.62 -3.21
CA ASN A 150 32.79 -13.64 -1.76
C ASN A 150 32.42 -12.25 -1.22
N VAL A 151 33.08 -11.20 -1.68
CA VAL A 151 32.79 -9.81 -1.29
C VAL A 151 31.35 -9.42 -1.65
N LEU A 152 30.92 -9.70 -2.88
CA LEU A 152 29.56 -9.41 -3.33
C LEU A 152 28.51 -10.26 -2.60
N LYS A 153 28.82 -11.53 -2.35
CA LYS A 153 27.97 -12.45 -1.59
C LYS A 153 27.75 -11.99 -0.14
N ASP A 154 28.81 -11.57 0.53
CA ASP A 154 28.74 -11.04 1.89
C ASP A 154 27.93 -9.73 1.94
N LYS A 155 28.13 -8.84 0.94
CA LYS A 155 27.30 -7.63 0.81
C LYS A 155 25.84 -7.94 0.52
N MET A 156 25.55 -8.87 -0.35
CA MET A 156 24.19 -9.35 -0.62
C MET A 156 23.53 -9.84 0.67
N ARG A 157 24.19 -10.72 1.41
CA ARG A 157 23.68 -11.25 2.70
C ARG A 157 23.44 -10.15 3.72
N SER A 158 24.38 -9.21 3.84
CA SER A 158 24.26 -8.04 4.71
C SER A 158 23.01 -7.21 4.36
N LEU A 159 22.79 -6.91 3.07
CA LEU A 159 21.64 -6.16 2.60
C LEU A 159 20.30 -6.90 2.82
N PHE A 160 20.26 -8.22 2.63
CA PHE A 160 19.07 -9.01 2.97
C PHE A 160 18.80 -9.07 4.47
N ASN A 161 19.85 -9.13 5.31
CA ASN A 161 19.70 -9.05 6.74
C ASN A 161 19.18 -7.66 7.16
N GLU A 162 19.70 -6.59 6.59
CA GLU A 162 19.16 -5.23 6.80
C GLU A 162 17.69 -5.14 6.38
N LEU A 163 17.32 -5.72 5.24
CA LEU A 163 15.92 -5.80 4.81
C LEU A 163 15.04 -6.54 5.82
N LYS A 164 15.50 -7.67 6.37
CA LYS A 164 14.78 -8.41 7.41
C LYS A 164 14.62 -7.60 8.70
N GLU A 165 15.67 -6.89 9.13
CA GLU A 165 15.60 -6.01 10.31
C GLU A 165 14.64 -4.82 10.08
N ARG A 166 14.63 -4.24 8.87
CA ARG A 166 13.63 -3.22 8.50
C ARG A 166 12.20 -3.77 8.58
N TYR A 167 11.95 -5.01 8.16
CA TYR A 167 10.64 -5.65 8.31
C TYR A 167 10.27 -5.93 9.77
N LYS A 168 11.24 -6.26 10.64
CA LYS A 168 11.00 -6.40 12.08
C LYS A 168 10.63 -5.05 12.70
N ALA A 169 11.41 -4.00 12.43
CA ALA A 169 11.15 -2.65 12.91
C ALA A 169 9.79 -2.12 12.42
N LEU A 170 9.42 -2.43 11.17
CA LEU A 170 8.09 -2.13 10.66
C LEU A 170 6.99 -2.77 11.52
N GLY A 171 7.17 -4.03 11.95
CA GLY A 171 6.18 -4.70 12.81
C GLY A 171 5.93 -3.95 14.11
N ASP A 172 6.95 -3.39 14.72
CA ASP A 172 6.83 -2.61 15.94
C ASP A 172 6.18 -1.24 15.68
N GLN A 173 6.50 -0.58 14.57
CA GLN A 173 5.80 0.64 14.13
C GLN A 173 4.32 0.40 13.84
N LEU A 174 3.98 -0.72 13.18
CA LEU A 174 2.59 -1.08 12.88
C LEU A 174 1.77 -1.34 14.13
N LYS A 175 2.38 -1.77 15.23
CA LYS A 175 1.71 -1.87 16.53
C LYS A 175 1.30 -0.49 17.03
N LEU A 176 2.19 0.50 16.97
CA LEU A 176 1.87 1.89 17.32
C LEU A 176 0.75 2.46 16.43
N PHE A 177 0.77 2.17 15.12
CA PHE A 177 -0.32 2.55 14.24
C PHE A 177 -1.65 1.85 14.61
N GLY A 178 -1.61 0.61 15.09
CA GLY A 178 -2.77 -0.08 15.64
C GLY A 178 -3.40 0.68 16.81
N ASP A 179 -2.57 1.10 17.78
CA ASP A 179 -3.02 1.90 18.92
C ASP A 179 -3.62 3.25 18.47
N LEU A 180 -2.99 3.91 17.49
CA LEU A 180 -3.54 5.14 16.88
C LEU A 180 -4.88 4.90 16.18
N LEU A 181 -5.07 3.77 15.49
CA LEU A 181 -6.35 3.42 14.89
C LEU A 181 -7.45 3.29 15.95
N LEU A 182 -7.16 2.66 17.09
CA LEU A 182 -8.10 2.53 18.19
C LEU A 182 -8.50 3.90 18.75
N VAL A 183 -7.54 4.81 18.93
CA VAL A 183 -7.79 6.16 19.42
C VAL A 183 -8.60 6.97 18.40
N PHE A 184 -8.15 7.04 17.14
CA PHE A 184 -8.76 7.91 16.12
C PHE A 184 -10.11 7.39 15.60
N PHE A 185 -10.32 6.09 15.52
CA PHE A 185 -11.55 5.50 15.01
C PHE A 185 -12.48 4.97 16.12
N GLY A 186 -11.95 4.64 17.29
CA GLY A 186 -12.70 4.16 18.42
C GLY A 186 -13.06 5.29 19.41
N VAL A 187 -12.07 5.83 20.11
CA VAL A 187 -12.27 6.70 21.26
C VAL A 187 -12.64 8.13 20.86
N LEU A 188 -11.89 8.73 19.93
CA LEU A 188 -12.05 10.16 19.59
C LEU A 188 -13.43 10.49 18.98
N PRO A 189 -14.01 9.72 18.03
CA PRO A 189 -15.35 9.98 17.54
C PRO A 189 -16.39 9.93 18.65
N LEU A 190 -16.26 8.97 19.57
CA LEU A 190 -17.21 8.80 20.68
C LEU A 190 -17.19 9.97 21.64
N LEU A 191 -15.99 10.40 22.06
CA LEU A 191 -15.84 11.57 22.90
C LEU A 191 -16.42 12.82 22.23
N LEU A 192 -16.15 13.00 20.94
CA LEU A 192 -16.62 14.15 20.19
C LEU A 192 -18.17 14.13 20.07
N TYR A 193 -18.76 13.00 19.70
CA TYR A 193 -20.23 12.88 19.61
C TYR A 193 -20.90 13.09 20.96
N THR A 194 -20.34 12.55 22.04
CA THR A 194 -20.86 12.78 23.41
C THR A 194 -20.77 14.25 23.78
N MET A 195 -19.61 14.88 23.58
CA MET A 195 -19.38 16.27 23.90
C MET A 195 -20.32 17.21 23.12
N LEU A 196 -20.49 16.97 21.81
CA LEU A 196 -21.38 17.75 20.96
C LEU A 196 -22.84 17.61 21.39
N THR A 197 -23.28 16.42 21.79
CA THR A 197 -24.66 16.18 22.24
C THR A 197 -24.96 16.91 23.54
N VAL A 198 -23.99 16.97 24.46
CA VAL A 198 -24.17 17.59 25.78
C VAL A 198 -24.00 19.11 25.74
N PHE A 199 -22.99 19.62 25.04
CA PHE A 199 -22.58 21.03 25.16
C PHE A 199 -22.93 21.91 23.95
N ALA A 200 -23.22 21.35 22.79
CA ALA A 200 -23.37 22.11 21.54
C ALA A 200 -24.57 21.64 20.71
N SER A 201 -25.74 21.45 21.34
CA SER A 201 -26.93 20.84 20.72
C SER A 201 -27.32 21.47 19.36
N ASP A 202 -27.30 22.80 19.24
CA ASP A 202 -27.70 23.50 18.00
C ASP A 202 -26.72 23.24 16.83
N MET A 203 -25.44 22.97 17.14
CA MET A 203 -24.39 22.69 16.14
C MET A 203 -24.02 21.19 16.08
N ALA A 204 -24.61 20.36 16.93
CA ALA A 204 -24.20 18.95 17.09
C ALA A 204 -24.25 18.18 15.75
N ILE A 205 -25.34 18.30 15.01
CA ILE A 205 -25.54 17.62 13.73
C ILE A 205 -24.52 18.10 12.69
N THR A 206 -24.39 19.42 12.51
CA THR A 206 -23.50 20.02 11.52
C THR A 206 -22.05 19.67 11.82
N THR A 207 -21.61 19.78 13.08
CA THR A 207 -20.25 19.47 13.49
C THR A 207 -19.97 17.96 13.41
N SER A 208 -20.95 17.10 13.77
CA SER A 208 -20.84 15.65 13.60
C SER A 208 -20.70 15.26 12.14
N ARG A 209 -21.46 15.90 11.23
CA ARG A 209 -21.33 15.69 9.78
C ARG A 209 -19.97 16.14 9.26
N LEU A 210 -19.51 17.31 9.67
CA LEU A 210 -18.19 17.83 9.28
C LEU A 210 -17.07 16.89 9.74
N PHE A 211 -17.15 16.42 10.99
CA PHE A 211 -16.19 15.45 11.50
C PHE A 211 -16.22 14.15 10.69
N THR A 212 -17.40 13.56 10.50
CA THR A 212 -17.57 12.29 9.81
C THR A 212 -17.12 12.34 8.36
N PHE A 213 -17.54 13.36 7.60
CA PHE A 213 -17.35 13.39 6.14
C PHE A 213 -16.12 14.18 5.70
N MET A 214 -15.49 14.97 6.56
CA MET A 214 -14.32 15.76 6.21
C MET A 214 -13.09 15.39 7.04
N VAL A 215 -13.21 15.42 8.38
CA VAL A 215 -12.05 15.18 9.25
C VAL A 215 -11.60 13.72 9.20
N THR A 216 -12.53 12.78 9.27
CA THR A 216 -12.21 11.34 9.24
C THR A 216 -11.51 10.92 7.95
N PRO A 217 -11.98 11.25 6.72
CA PRO A 217 -11.24 10.92 5.49
C PRO A 217 -9.84 11.54 5.45
N LEU A 218 -9.67 12.77 5.96
CA LEU A 218 -8.37 13.43 6.03
C LEU A 218 -7.41 12.66 6.96
N LEU A 219 -7.88 12.21 8.13
CA LEU A 219 -7.11 11.36 9.05
C LEU A 219 -6.70 10.04 8.39
N VAL A 220 -7.62 9.40 7.63
CA VAL A 220 -7.33 8.17 6.89
C VAL A 220 -6.20 8.36 5.88
N VAL A 221 -6.26 9.45 5.09
CA VAL A 221 -5.22 9.77 4.11
C VAL A 221 -3.88 10.00 4.81
N THR A 222 -3.88 10.76 5.92
CA THR A 222 -2.68 11.04 6.70
C THR A 222 -2.06 9.75 7.25
N LEU A 223 -2.86 8.89 7.88
CA LEU A 223 -2.40 7.59 8.39
C LEU A 223 -1.93 6.68 7.26
N ALA A 224 -2.64 6.65 6.12
CA ALA A 224 -2.23 5.87 4.97
C ALA A 224 -0.86 6.30 4.41
N VAL A 225 -0.57 7.59 4.37
CA VAL A 225 0.75 8.13 3.97
C VAL A 225 1.81 7.78 5.01
N MET A 226 1.52 7.90 6.30
CA MET A 226 2.46 7.51 7.36
C MET A 226 2.82 6.03 7.30
N ILE A 227 1.84 5.15 7.10
CA ILE A 227 2.07 3.70 6.92
C ILE A 227 2.96 3.45 5.69
N ASP A 228 2.74 4.18 4.59
CA ASP A 228 3.50 4.02 3.33
C ASP A 228 4.99 4.32 3.51
N THR A 229 5.33 5.29 4.36
CA THR A 229 6.73 5.66 4.62
C THR A 229 7.51 4.56 5.35
N GLY A 230 6.82 3.74 6.15
CA GLY A 230 7.42 2.63 6.89
C GLY A 230 7.62 1.36 6.06
N TYR A 231 6.82 1.15 5.01
CA TYR A 231 6.89 -0.09 4.23
C TYR A 231 8.09 -0.10 3.26
N PRO A 232 8.91 -1.18 3.25
CA PRO A 232 9.86 -1.42 2.18
C PRO A 232 9.08 -1.76 0.91
N SER A 233 8.76 -0.74 0.10
CA SER A 233 7.96 -0.91 -1.10
C SER A 233 8.77 -1.59 -2.22
N THR A 234 8.10 -2.45 -2.97
CA THR A 234 8.62 -3.03 -4.21
C THR A 234 8.34 -2.11 -5.40
N PRO A 235 9.09 -2.22 -6.51
CA PRO A 235 8.85 -1.44 -7.73
C PRO A 235 7.49 -1.72 -8.40
N GLN A 236 6.76 -2.73 -7.94
CA GLN A 236 5.49 -3.14 -8.52
C GLN A 236 4.41 -2.06 -8.37
N SER A 237 3.81 -1.63 -9.48
CA SER A 237 2.74 -0.65 -9.49
C SER A 237 1.37 -1.33 -9.55
N PHE A 238 0.48 -0.97 -8.61
CA PHE A 238 -0.91 -1.43 -8.55
C PHE A 238 -1.92 -0.38 -9.07
N ASN A 239 -1.44 0.71 -9.68
CA ASN A 239 -2.30 1.81 -10.13
C ASN A 239 -3.43 1.36 -11.05
N ARG A 240 -3.19 0.35 -11.90
CA ARG A 240 -4.18 -0.24 -12.79
C ARG A 240 -5.40 -0.80 -12.06
N TYR A 241 -5.18 -1.40 -10.90
CA TYR A 241 -6.24 -1.97 -10.07
C TYR A 241 -7.05 -0.88 -9.37
N TYR A 242 -6.41 0.18 -8.88
CA TYR A 242 -7.12 1.31 -8.28
C TYR A 242 -8.04 2.00 -9.29
N VAL A 243 -7.53 2.27 -10.50
CA VAL A 243 -8.33 2.88 -11.56
C VAL A 243 -9.52 1.99 -11.93
N ARG A 244 -9.33 0.69 -12.13
CA ARG A 244 -10.43 -0.24 -12.44
C ARG A 244 -11.44 -0.36 -11.28
N ALA A 245 -10.96 -0.45 -10.03
CA ALA A 245 -11.82 -0.52 -8.85
C ALA A 245 -12.68 0.75 -8.71
N LEU A 246 -12.10 1.94 -8.95
CA LEU A 246 -12.85 3.19 -8.95
C LEU A 246 -13.83 3.28 -10.12
N MET A 247 -13.41 2.96 -11.35
CA MET A 247 -14.28 3.04 -12.53
C MET A 247 -15.49 2.10 -12.45
N LEU A 248 -15.34 0.90 -11.91
CA LEU A 248 -16.42 -0.08 -11.82
C LEU A 248 -17.15 -0.01 -10.48
N GLY A 249 -16.40 0.11 -9.39
CA GLY A 249 -16.97 0.04 -8.04
C GLY A 249 -17.72 1.29 -7.63
N LEU A 250 -17.21 2.50 -7.99
CA LEU A 250 -17.81 3.74 -7.55
C LEU A 250 -19.22 3.97 -8.16
N PRO A 251 -19.46 3.75 -9.47
CA PRO A 251 -20.81 3.87 -10.04
C PRO A 251 -21.78 2.84 -9.43
N ILE A 252 -21.34 1.58 -9.23
CA ILE A 252 -22.17 0.54 -8.64
C ILE A 252 -22.49 0.86 -7.19
N GLY A 253 -21.49 1.27 -6.40
CA GLY A 253 -21.69 1.68 -5.01
C GLY A 253 -22.62 2.88 -4.89
N ALA A 254 -22.44 3.90 -5.75
CA ALA A 254 -23.30 5.07 -5.76
C ALA A 254 -24.76 4.72 -6.18
N ALA A 255 -24.93 3.83 -7.17
CA ALA A 255 -26.25 3.36 -7.58
C ALA A 255 -26.96 2.62 -6.43
N VAL A 256 -26.29 1.70 -5.77
CA VAL A 256 -26.85 0.98 -4.62
C VAL A 256 -27.19 1.95 -3.48
N ALA A 257 -26.30 2.85 -3.13
CA ALA A 257 -26.55 3.87 -2.13
C ALA A 257 -27.76 4.73 -2.47
N SER A 258 -27.89 5.15 -3.74
CA SER A 258 -29.00 5.97 -4.23
C SER A 258 -30.34 5.21 -4.15
N VAL A 259 -30.36 3.91 -4.48
CA VAL A 259 -31.57 3.08 -4.40
C VAL A 259 -32.06 3.01 -2.96
N PHE A 260 -31.18 2.70 -2.00
CA PHE A 260 -31.56 2.65 -0.58
C PHE A 260 -31.93 4.03 -0.01
N TYR A 261 -31.31 5.08 -0.48
CA TYR A 261 -31.60 6.44 -0.04
C TYR A 261 -32.93 6.97 -0.57
N LEU A 262 -33.26 6.70 -1.85
CA LEU A 262 -34.48 7.19 -2.49
C LEU A 262 -35.72 6.34 -2.21
N SER A 263 -35.53 5.07 -1.80
CA SER A 263 -36.61 4.12 -1.57
C SER A 263 -36.70 3.70 -0.10
N PRO A 264 -37.25 4.53 0.80
CA PRO A 264 -37.42 4.19 2.20
C PRO A 264 -38.31 2.93 2.39
N VAL A 265 -39.25 2.68 1.47
CA VAL A 265 -40.06 1.47 1.43
C VAL A 265 -39.20 0.21 1.31
N LEU A 266 -38.09 0.25 0.56
CA LEU A 266 -37.16 -0.87 0.44
C LEU A 266 -36.46 -1.17 1.79
N VAL A 267 -36.09 -0.13 2.55
CA VAL A 267 -35.51 -0.28 3.89
C VAL A 267 -36.51 -0.86 4.84
N GLU A 268 -37.76 -0.37 4.79
CA GLU A 268 -38.85 -0.85 5.62
C GLU A 268 -39.18 -2.34 5.35
N THR A 269 -39.25 -2.73 4.08
CA THR A 269 -39.60 -4.11 3.70
C THR A 269 -38.47 -5.11 4.01
N LEU A 270 -37.21 -4.72 3.89
CA LEU A 270 -36.06 -5.60 4.12
C LEU A 270 -35.64 -5.67 5.59
N LEU A 271 -35.67 -4.55 6.31
CA LEU A 271 -35.10 -4.42 7.65
C LEU A 271 -36.17 -4.11 8.72
N GLY A 272 -37.32 -3.57 8.32
CA GLY A 272 -38.41 -3.16 9.20
C GLY A 272 -38.51 -1.64 9.39
N ALA A 273 -39.71 -1.16 9.78
CA ALA A 273 -40.04 0.26 9.88
C ALA A 273 -39.08 1.06 10.82
N ARG A 274 -38.60 0.43 11.89
CA ARG A 274 -37.66 1.06 12.84
C ARG A 274 -36.34 1.51 12.20
N PHE A 275 -35.93 0.90 11.10
CA PHE A 275 -34.66 1.22 10.44
C PHE A 275 -34.76 2.35 9.42
N VAL A 276 -35.93 2.84 9.08
CA VAL A 276 -36.14 3.99 8.19
C VAL A 276 -35.47 5.25 8.74
N GLN A 277 -35.35 5.39 10.05
CA GLN A 277 -34.62 6.51 10.69
C GLN A 277 -33.10 6.49 10.43
N TYR A 278 -32.49 5.34 10.07
CA TYR A 278 -31.08 5.17 9.76
C TYR A 278 -30.79 5.21 8.25
N LYS A 279 -31.56 6.01 7.53
CA LYS A 279 -31.55 6.08 6.06
C LYS A 279 -30.17 6.39 5.49
N LEU A 280 -29.45 7.37 6.07
CA LEU A 280 -28.12 7.77 5.62
C LEU A 280 -27.09 6.65 5.88
N ALA A 281 -27.12 6.07 7.09
CA ALA A 281 -26.20 5.01 7.48
C ALA A 281 -26.38 3.74 6.63
N ILE A 282 -27.62 3.30 6.41
CA ILE A 282 -27.93 2.11 5.62
C ILE A 282 -27.58 2.31 4.15
N SER A 283 -27.98 3.44 3.56
CA SER A 283 -27.70 3.73 2.16
C SER A 283 -26.20 3.84 1.89
N LEU A 284 -25.49 4.58 2.72
CA LEU A 284 -24.03 4.74 2.61
C LEU A 284 -23.33 3.39 2.83
N GLY A 285 -23.76 2.62 3.84
CA GLY A 285 -23.18 1.32 4.13
C GLY A 285 -23.42 0.30 3.02
N ALA A 286 -24.63 0.20 2.49
CA ALA A 286 -24.94 -0.67 1.35
C ALA A 286 -24.09 -0.28 0.11
N GLY A 287 -23.96 1.01 -0.16
CA GLY A 287 -23.09 1.51 -1.25
C GLY A 287 -21.62 1.17 -1.05
N LEU A 288 -21.10 1.33 0.17
CA LEU A 288 -19.70 1.00 0.50
C LEU A 288 -19.43 -0.51 0.46
N VAL A 289 -20.40 -1.34 0.89
CA VAL A 289 -20.33 -2.80 0.74
C VAL A 289 -20.27 -3.19 -0.74
N ALA A 290 -21.14 -2.62 -1.58
CA ALA A 290 -21.16 -2.88 -3.01
C ALA A 290 -19.85 -2.42 -3.69
N PHE A 291 -19.38 -1.22 -3.37
CA PHE A 291 -18.08 -0.71 -3.84
C PHE A 291 -16.92 -1.63 -3.45
N SER A 292 -16.83 -1.97 -2.16
CA SER A 292 -15.74 -2.80 -1.63
C SER A 292 -15.76 -4.23 -2.18
N LEU A 293 -16.95 -4.79 -2.45
CA LEU A 293 -17.12 -6.10 -3.07
C LEU A 293 -16.56 -6.10 -4.50
N VAL A 294 -16.96 -5.11 -5.31
CA VAL A 294 -16.46 -4.97 -6.70
C VAL A 294 -14.96 -4.73 -6.72
N ALA A 295 -14.46 -3.82 -5.86
CA ALA A 295 -13.04 -3.53 -5.75
C ALA A 295 -12.23 -4.78 -5.33
N THR A 296 -12.76 -5.57 -4.41
CA THR A 296 -12.16 -6.85 -3.99
C THR A 296 -12.13 -7.83 -5.16
N TRP A 297 -13.22 -7.99 -5.90
CA TRP A 297 -13.28 -8.90 -7.05
C TRP A 297 -12.26 -8.55 -8.14
N VAL A 298 -12.09 -7.25 -8.44
CA VAL A 298 -11.12 -6.75 -9.44
C VAL A 298 -9.68 -7.03 -9.04
N PHE A 299 -9.37 -6.92 -7.74
CA PHE A 299 -7.99 -7.01 -7.25
C PHE A 299 -7.61 -8.40 -6.73
N TYR A 300 -8.48 -9.04 -5.97
CA TYR A 300 -8.12 -10.21 -5.16
C TYR A 300 -7.73 -11.44 -5.97
N ARG A 301 -8.36 -11.65 -7.13
CA ARG A 301 -8.05 -12.80 -8.00
C ARG A 301 -6.61 -12.75 -8.50
N ASP A 302 -6.19 -11.61 -9.01
CA ASP A 302 -4.84 -11.45 -9.57
C ASP A 302 -3.80 -11.38 -8.43
N TYR A 303 -4.14 -10.74 -7.33
CA TYR A 303 -3.29 -10.68 -6.14
C TYR A 303 -3.05 -12.06 -5.51
N LYS A 304 -4.10 -12.88 -5.40
CA LYS A 304 -3.98 -14.27 -4.92
C LYS A 304 -3.11 -15.09 -5.86
N PHE A 305 -3.32 -14.97 -7.17
CA PHE A 305 -2.49 -15.66 -8.18
C PHE A 305 -1.01 -15.29 -8.01
N MET A 306 -0.67 -14.00 -7.87
CA MET A 306 0.71 -13.55 -7.65
C MET A 306 1.31 -14.14 -6.37
N ASN A 307 0.56 -14.12 -5.26
CA ASN A 307 1.03 -14.67 -3.99
C ASN A 307 1.21 -16.19 -4.03
N ASP A 308 0.33 -16.91 -4.71
CA ASP A 308 0.43 -18.36 -4.87
C ASP A 308 1.68 -18.74 -5.70
N VAL A 309 1.99 -17.96 -6.74
CA VAL A 309 3.23 -18.13 -7.53
C VAL A 309 4.46 -17.84 -6.66
N ASP A 310 4.47 -16.73 -5.92
CA ASP A 310 5.57 -16.36 -5.00
C ASP A 310 5.85 -17.45 -3.95
N TYR A 311 4.80 -18.11 -3.47
CA TYR A 311 4.93 -19.18 -2.48
C TYR A 311 5.58 -20.45 -3.05
N ALA A 312 5.24 -20.84 -4.27
CA ALA A 312 5.73 -22.07 -4.90
C ALA A 312 7.12 -21.93 -5.52
N LEU A 313 7.44 -20.75 -6.03
CA LEU A 313 8.65 -20.49 -6.81
C LEU A 313 9.96 -20.92 -6.13
N PRO A 314 10.21 -20.71 -4.83
CA PRO A 314 11.45 -21.14 -4.19
C PRO A 314 11.63 -22.67 -4.16
N SER A 315 10.52 -23.40 -4.09
CA SER A 315 10.55 -24.87 -4.15
C SER A 315 10.89 -25.36 -5.57
N PHE A 316 10.32 -24.71 -6.58
CA PHE A 316 10.65 -24.97 -7.97
C PHE A 316 12.12 -24.67 -8.28
N VAL A 317 12.64 -23.51 -7.88
CA VAL A 317 14.04 -23.13 -8.13
C VAL A 317 15.01 -24.13 -7.50
N ARG A 318 14.72 -24.58 -6.27
CA ARG A 318 15.51 -25.61 -5.62
C ARG A 318 15.48 -26.94 -6.42
N ASP A 319 14.29 -27.40 -6.79
CA ASP A 319 14.15 -28.66 -7.53
C ASP A 319 14.80 -28.57 -8.93
N LEU A 320 14.71 -27.40 -9.57
CA LEU A 320 15.40 -27.09 -10.83
C LEU A 320 16.92 -27.18 -10.67
N THR A 321 17.46 -26.57 -9.60
CA THR A 321 18.91 -26.62 -9.28
C THR A 321 19.39 -28.07 -9.09
N GLU A 322 18.59 -28.89 -8.40
CA GLU A 322 18.95 -30.32 -8.23
C GLU A 322 18.96 -31.09 -9.57
N GLU A 323 18.03 -30.82 -10.46
CA GLU A 323 18.03 -31.47 -11.80
C GLU A 323 19.19 -30.98 -12.69
N VAL A 324 19.56 -29.69 -12.59
CA VAL A 324 20.75 -29.13 -13.28
C VAL A 324 22.03 -29.76 -12.73
N LYS A 325 22.15 -29.98 -11.41
CA LYS A 325 23.29 -30.69 -10.80
C LYS A 325 23.42 -32.13 -11.28
N LYS A 326 22.31 -32.78 -11.67
CA LYS A 326 22.32 -34.12 -12.28
C LYS A 326 22.70 -34.09 -13.76
N GLY A 327 23.00 -32.93 -14.34
CA GLY A 327 23.47 -32.76 -15.71
C GLY A 327 22.38 -32.47 -16.75
N LYS A 328 21.13 -32.22 -16.33
CA LYS A 328 20.08 -31.76 -17.26
C LYS A 328 20.29 -30.29 -17.61
N SER A 329 19.99 -29.88 -18.84
CA SER A 329 19.90 -28.45 -19.15
C SER A 329 18.73 -27.82 -18.41
N PRO A 330 18.74 -26.50 -18.10
CA PRO A 330 17.65 -25.80 -17.43
C PRO A 330 16.32 -25.96 -18.14
N THR A 331 16.34 -25.89 -19.49
CA THR A 331 15.18 -26.16 -20.34
C THR A 331 14.63 -27.58 -20.14
N GLN A 332 15.49 -28.61 -20.21
CA GLN A 332 15.09 -30.01 -20.00
C GLN A 332 14.58 -30.25 -18.57
N ALA A 333 15.26 -29.66 -17.58
CA ALA A 333 14.87 -29.76 -16.17
C ALA A 333 13.49 -29.10 -15.92
N THR A 334 13.23 -27.94 -16.53
CA THR A 334 11.93 -27.25 -16.43
C THR A 334 10.80 -28.08 -17.04
N ILE A 335 11.02 -28.67 -18.22
CA ILE A 335 10.03 -29.56 -18.87
C ILE A 335 9.78 -30.78 -17.98
N TYR A 336 10.83 -31.45 -17.50
CA TYR A 336 10.74 -32.63 -16.65
C TYR A 336 9.96 -32.32 -15.35
N LEU A 337 10.27 -31.22 -14.67
CA LEU A 337 9.58 -30.83 -13.45
C LEU A 337 8.11 -30.49 -13.68
N SER A 338 7.75 -29.99 -14.85
CA SER A 338 6.35 -29.71 -15.19
C SER A 338 5.49 -30.98 -15.29
N GLU A 339 6.11 -32.15 -15.51
CA GLU A 339 5.45 -33.46 -15.64
C GLU A 339 5.45 -34.23 -14.32
N VAL A 340 6.57 -34.19 -13.59
CA VAL A 340 6.81 -35.07 -12.44
C VAL A 340 6.46 -34.42 -11.11
N ARG A 341 6.52 -33.08 -11.02
CA ARG A 341 6.28 -32.35 -9.77
C ARG A 341 4.99 -31.55 -9.84
N SER A 342 4.31 -31.52 -8.71
CA SER A 342 3.15 -30.64 -8.50
C SER A 342 3.45 -29.70 -7.35
N TYR A 343 3.29 -28.40 -7.58
CA TYR A 343 3.46 -27.35 -6.58
C TYR A 343 2.08 -26.87 -6.11
N ASN A 344 1.62 -25.71 -6.59
CA ASN A 344 0.26 -25.26 -6.38
C ASN A 344 -0.42 -24.96 -7.74
N ARG A 345 -1.74 -24.80 -7.72
CA ARG A 345 -2.53 -24.63 -8.96
C ARG A 345 -2.05 -23.45 -9.81
N ALA A 346 -1.72 -22.32 -9.18
CA ALA A 346 -1.28 -21.12 -9.89
C ALA A 346 0.09 -21.31 -10.54
N PHE A 347 1.05 -21.86 -9.81
CA PHE A 347 2.39 -22.09 -10.33
C PHE A 347 2.44 -23.24 -11.34
N ASN A 348 1.68 -24.31 -11.13
CA ASN A 348 1.57 -25.39 -12.12
C ASN A 348 1.04 -24.88 -13.45
N PHE A 349 0.07 -23.96 -13.45
CA PHE A 349 -0.40 -23.30 -14.67
C PHE A 349 0.74 -22.52 -15.37
N VAL A 350 1.51 -21.73 -14.61
CA VAL A 350 2.68 -20.98 -15.15
C VAL A 350 3.71 -21.96 -15.72
N LEU A 351 4.08 -22.99 -14.95
CA LEU A 351 5.11 -23.95 -15.30
C LEU A 351 4.74 -24.76 -16.55
N GLN A 352 3.48 -25.21 -16.67
CA GLN A 352 2.99 -25.92 -17.85
C GLN A 352 3.02 -25.05 -19.11
N GLN A 353 2.67 -23.77 -19.00
CA GLN A 353 2.72 -22.83 -20.12
C GLN A 353 4.18 -22.56 -20.56
N ILE A 354 5.10 -22.39 -19.60
CA ILE A 354 6.53 -22.27 -19.89
C ILE A 354 7.03 -23.54 -20.59
N ALA A 355 6.76 -24.72 -20.01
CA ALA A 355 7.19 -25.99 -20.58
C ALA A 355 6.64 -26.22 -21.99
N ALA A 356 5.39 -25.84 -22.28
CA ALA A 356 4.80 -25.92 -23.61
C ALA A 356 5.58 -25.08 -24.64
N GLN A 357 6.02 -23.88 -24.27
CA GLN A 357 6.82 -23.02 -25.15
C GLN A 357 8.25 -23.56 -25.36
N LEU A 358 8.85 -24.10 -24.29
CA LEU A 358 10.18 -24.74 -24.38
C LEU A 358 10.17 -25.97 -25.29
N ARG A 359 9.08 -26.78 -25.28
CA ARG A 359 8.92 -27.94 -26.22
C ARG A 359 8.86 -27.52 -27.67
N VAL A 360 8.39 -26.32 -27.98
CA VAL A 360 8.36 -25.78 -29.36
C VAL A 360 9.71 -25.14 -29.75
N GLY A 361 10.71 -25.20 -28.85
CA GLY A 361 12.07 -24.71 -29.13
C GLY A 361 12.31 -23.24 -28.83
N ARG A 362 11.41 -22.57 -28.08
CA ARG A 362 11.67 -21.21 -27.59
C ARG A 362 12.67 -21.22 -26.45
N SER A 363 13.43 -20.15 -26.32
CA SER A 363 14.32 -19.94 -25.18
C SER A 363 13.52 -19.76 -23.89
N LEU A 364 14.14 -20.01 -22.73
CA LEU A 364 13.50 -19.79 -21.42
C LEU A 364 13.07 -18.33 -21.26
N ARG A 365 13.89 -17.39 -21.71
CA ARG A 365 13.57 -15.94 -21.69
C ARG A 365 12.31 -15.61 -22.48
N GLU A 366 12.16 -16.16 -23.69
CA GLU A 366 10.96 -15.99 -24.50
C GLU A 366 9.73 -16.66 -23.88
N ALA A 367 9.91 -17.83 -23.26
CA ALA A 367 8.84 -18.56 -22.58
C ALA A 367 8.30 -17.82 -21.35
N LEU A 368 9.09 -16.94 -20.73
CA LEU A 368 8.70 -16.11 -19.59
C LEU A 368 7.94 -14.83 -19.99
N GLU A 369 8.08 -14.35 -21.24
CA GLU A 369 7.44 -13.09 -21.70
C GLU A 369 5.94 -12.99 -21.42
N PRO A 370 5.09 -14.02 -21.63
CA PRO A 370 3.65 -13.95 -21.39
C PRO A 370 3.27 -13.71 -19.92
N PHE A 371 4.18 -13.99 -18.98
CA PHE A 371 3.96 -13.85 -17.54
C PHE A 371 4.46 -12.53 -16.97
N ARG A 372 5.23 -11.76 -17.75
CA ARG A 372 5.72 -10.45 -17.34
C ARG A 372 4.57 -9.52 -16.95
N GLY A 373 4.62 -9.01 -15.71
CA GLY A 373 3.58 -8.17 -15.10
C GLY A 373 2.27 -8.88 -14.72
N LYS A 374 2.16 -10.21 -14.92
CA LYS A 374 1.08 -11.04 -14.38
C LYS A 374 1.48 -11.74 -13.08
N VAL A 375 2.77 -12.01 -12.92
CA VAL A 375 3.36 -12.49 -11.66
C VAL A 375 3.87 -11.30 -10.83
N SER A 376 4.25 -11.54 -9.58
CA SER A 376 4.82 -10.48 -8.75
C SER A 376 6.20 -10.06 -9.29
N TRP A 377 6.60 -8.84 -8.97
CA TRP A 377 7.94 -8.35 -9.30
C TRP A 377 9.06 -9.26 -8.78
N ARG A 378 8.89 -9.86 -7.59
CA ARG A 378 9.87 -10.80 -7.02
C ARG A 378 9.96 -12.09 -7.81
N SER A 379 8.83 -12.65 -8.20
CA SER A 379 8.79 -13.84 -9.06
C SER A 379 9.38 -13.55 -10.44
N GLU A 380 9.09 -12.36 -11.01
CA GLU A 380 9.66 -11.93 -12.28
C GLU A 380 11.19 -11.83 -12.20
N LEU A 381 11.73 -11.27 -11.11
CA LEU A 381 13.17 -11.19 -10.84
C LEU A 381 13.83 -12.59 -10.77
N ILE A 382 13.26 -13.49 -9.97
CA ILE A 382 13.85 -14.83 -9.78
C ILE A 382 13.80 -15.64 -11.07
N LEU A 383 12.69 -15.57 -11.81
CA LEU A 383 12.56 -16.24 -13.10
C LEU A 383 13.51 -15.66 -14.16
N ASP A 384 13.72 -14.35 -14.14
CA ASP A 384 14.69 -13.69 -15.03
C ASP A 384 16.13 -14.10 -14.69
N LEU A 385 16.47 -14.26 -13.39
CA LEU A 385 17.77 -14.82 -12.97
C LEU A 385 17.95 -16.27 -13.43
N VAL A 386 16.89 -17.09 -13.43
CA VAL A 386 16.95 -18.45 -13.98
C VAL A 386 17.21 -18.44 -15.50
N ALA A 387 16.60 -17.50 -16.22
CA ALA A 387 16.85 -17.33 -17.65
C ALA A 387 18.28 -16.82 -17.92
N ASP A 388 18.78 -15.87 -17.12
CA ASP A 388 20.18 -15.43 -17.21
C ASP A 388 21.15 -16.58 -16.94
N ALA A 389 20.87 -17.43 -15.94
CA ALA A 389 21.69 -18.59 -15.62
C ALA A 389 21.80 -19.57 -16.80
N GLU A 390 20.72 -19.75 -17.58
CA GLU A 390 20.75 -20.54 -18.82
C GLU A 390 21.63 -19.88 -19.89
N GLU A 391 21.44 -18.59 -20.14
CA GLU A 391 22.21 -17.82 -21.13
C GLU A 391 23.71 -17.74 -20.80
N LEU A 392 24.07 -17.73 -19.51
CA LEU A 392 25.45 -17.75 -19.03
C LEU A 392 26.12 -19.14 -19.03
N GLY A 393 25.47 -20.13 -19.66
CA GLY A 393 26.04 -21.46 -19.86
C GLY A 393 25.61 -22.50 -18.82
N ALA A 394 24.54 -22.23 -18.07
CA ALA A 394 23.90 -23.18 -17.17
C ALA A 394 24.82 -23.76 -16.07
N GLN A 395 25.80 -23.00 -15.61
CA GLN A 395 26.71 -23.42 -14.55
C GLN A 395 25.97 -23.65 -13.24
N LYS A 396 26.24 -24.77 -12.56
CA LYS A 396 25.57 -25.15 -11.31
C LYS A 396 25.70 -24.10 -10.20
N GLU A 397 26.81 -23.38 -10.17
CA GLU A 397 27.14 -22.34 -9.21
C GLU A 397 26.11 -21.19 -9.26
N ILE A 398 25.67 -20.78 -10.46
CA ILE A 398 24.64 -19.73 -10.63
C ILE A 398 23.29 -20.23 -10.07
N PHE A 399 22.92 -21.48 -10.37
CA PHE A 399 21.65 -22.05 -9.89
C PHE A 399 21.63 -22.21 -8.38
N GLU A 400 22.76 -22.55 -7.75
CA GLU A 400 22.89 -22.55 -6.29
C GLU A 400 22.68 -21.16 -5.71
N GLU A 401 23.25 -20.13 -6.33
CA GLU A 401 23.09 -18.74 -5.90
C GLU A 401 21.65 -18.26 -6.10
N VAL A 402 21.01 -18.55 -7.22
CA VAL A 402 19.60 -18.22 -7.47
C VAL A 402 18.69 -18.91 -6.44
N THR A 403 19.02 -20.14 -6.03
CA THR A 403 18.29 -20.84 -4.96
C THR A 403 18.48 -20.13 -3.62
N GLU A 404 19.68 -19.70 -3.28
CA GLU A 404 19.95 -18.93 -2.04
C GLU A 404 19.20 -17.60 -2.05
N ILE A 405 19.24 -16.85 -3.14
CA ILE A 405 18.51 -15.59 -3.33
C ILE A 405 17.00 -15.78 -3.16
N SER A 406 16.47 -16.84 -3.77
CA SER A 406 15.05 -17.18 -3.66
C SER A 406 14.65 -17.49 -2.22
N ARG A 407 15.51 -18.20 -1.48
CA ARG A 407 15.34 -18.50 -0.06
C ARG A 407 15.39 -17.24 0.80
N GLU A 408 16.40 -16.39 0.61
CA GLU A 408 16.57 -15.12 1.34
C GLU A 408 15.37 -14.20 1.13
N THR A 409 14.89 -14.08 -0.12
CA THR A 409 13.68 -13.32 -0.46
C THR A 409 12.45 -13.85 0.27
N ARG A 410 12.25 -15.18 0.27
CA ARG A 410 11.13 -15.82 0.97
C ARG A 410 11.20 -15.60 2.48
N ASP A 411 12.39 -15.72 3.08
CA ASP A 411 12.58 -15.55 4.52
C ASP A 411 12.30 -14.10 4.95
N ALA A 412 12.69 -13.10 4.15
CA ALA A 412 12.34 -11.70 4.39
C ALA A 412 10.82 -11.47 4.36
N ILE A 413 10.12 -12.04 3.37
CA ILE A 413 8.64 -11.97 3.28
C ILE A 413 7.98 -12.68 4.47
N ARG A 414 8.50 -13.84 4.88
CA ARG A 414 7.98 -14.59 6.03
C ARG A 414 8.07 -13.79 7.31
N VAL A 415 9.19 -13.11 7.55
CA VAL A 415 9.37 -12.20 8.69
C VAL A 415 8.32 -11.08 8.65
N ALA A 416 8.12 -10.44 7.49
CA ALA A 416 7.11 -9.41 7.33
C ALA A 416 5.70 -9.93 7.65
N LYS A 417 5.29 -11.05 7.04
CA LYS A 417 3.96 -11.65 7.28
C LYS A 417 3.75 -12.06 8.74
N ALA A 418 4.75 -12.63 9.41
CA ALA A 418 4.64 -13.01 10.81
C ALA A 418 4.34 -11.81 11.72
N LYS A 419 4.92 -10.64 11.42
CA LYS A 419 4.71 -9.41 12.19
C LYS A 419 3.38 -8.71 11.88
N THR A 420 2.85 -8.87 10.67
CA THR A 420 1.65 -8.14 10.22
C THR A 420 0.34 -8.94 10.34
N THR A 421 0.41 -10.27 10.49
CA THR A 421 -0.79 -11.13 10.55
C THR A 421 -1.73 -10.77 11.71
N GLY A 422 -1.18 -10.43 12.88
CA GLY A 422 -1.98 -10.03 14.05
C GLY A 422 -2.83 -8.77 13.83
N ILE A 423 -2.38 -7.87 12.95
CA ILE A 423 -3.06 -6.59 12.66
C ILE A 423 -4.45 -6.80 12.06
N LYS A 424 -4.64 -7.86 11.26
CA LYS A 424 -5.93 -8.20 10.65
C LYS A 424 -7.00 -8.48 11.71
N TYR A 425 -6.64 -9.26 12.72
CA TYR A 425 -7.54 -9.58 13.84
C TYR A 425 -7.76 -8.37 14.75
N PHE A 426 -6.71 -7.60 14.99
CA PHE A 426 -6.80 -6.38 15.79
C PHE A 426 -7.73 -5.35 15.14
N GLY A 427 -7.59 -5.09 13.83
CA GLY A 427 -8.47 -4.17 13.09
C GLY A 427 -9.95 -4.60 13.15
N PHE A 428 -10.23 -5.91 13.01
CA PHE A 428 -11.60 -6.43 13.15
C PHE A 428 -12.15 -6.23 14.57
N MET A 429 -11.34 -6.50 15.58
CA MET A 429 -11.71 -6.29 16.98
C MET A 429 -12.00 -4.81 17.27
N VAL A 430 -11.19 -3.88 16.75
CA VAL A 430 -11.42 -2.43 16.88
C VAL A 430 -12.74 -2.03 16.22
N ALA A 431 -13.06 -2.57 15.04
CA ALA A 431 -14.33 -2.30 14.36
C ALA A 431 -15.54 -2.75 15.21
N LEU A 432 -15.49 -3.96 15.75
CA LEU A 432 -16.56 -4.47 16.63
C LEU A 432 -16.68 -3.66 17.91
N LEU A 433 -15.56 -3.33 18.55
CA LEU A 433 -15.54 -2.51 19.76
C LEU A 433 -16.17 -1.14 19.51
N MET A 434 -15.82 -0.49 18.40
CA MET A 434 -16.38 0.81 18.01
C MET A 434 -17.91 0.74 17.88
N ILE A 435 -18.43 -0.27 17.23
CA ILE A 435 -19.88 -0.46 17.05
C ILE A 435 -20.56 -0.67 18.40
N PHE A 436 -19.98 -1.52 19.25
CA PHE A 436 -20.52 -1.80 20.59
C PHE A 436 -20.55 -0.54 21.47
N ILE A 437 -19.46 0.20 21.54
CA ILE A 437 -19.40 1.43 22.34
C ILE A 437 -20.35 2.48 21.79
N ALA A 438 -20.47 2.63 20.46
CA ALA A 438 -21.41 3.57 19.86
C ALA A 438 -22.88 3.21 20.16
N SER A 439 -23.20 1.92 20.18
CA SER A 439 -24.54 1.47 20.61
C SER A 439 -24.84 1.84 22.08
N LEU A 440 -23.86 1.63 22.97
CA LEU A 440 -24.00 2.05 24.37
C LEU A 440 -24.17 3.56 24.49
N LEU A 441 -23.37 4.34 23.75
CA LEU A 441 -23.47 5.81 23.75
C LEU A 441 -24.87 6.29 23.33
N ILE A 442 -25.39 5.74 22.24
CA ILE A 442 -26.71 6.12 21.75
C ILE A 442 -27.79 5.75 22.78
N LYS A 443 -27.80 4.50 23.28
CA LYS A 443 -28.85 4.00 24.18
C LYS A 443 -28.75 4.56 25.60
N GLN A 444 -27.54 4.72 26.13
CA GLN A 444 -27.33 5.07 27.54
C GLN A 444 -27.11 6.56 27.78
N ILE A 445 -26.69 7.31 26.76
CA ILE A 445 -26.37 8.72 26.91
C ILE A 445 -27.28 9.59 26.04
N ILE A 446 -27.27 9.40 24.72
CA ILE A 446 -27.93 10.31 23.79
C ILE A 446 -29.46 10.26 23.95
N VAL A 447 -30.07 9.08 23.95
CA VAL A 447 -31.53 8.92 24.06
C VAL A 447 -32.04 9.37 25.43
N PRO A 448 -31.49 8.99 26.58
CA PRO A 448 -31.94 9.49 27.88
C PRO A 448 -31.78 11.01 28.02
N LEU A 449 -30.68 11.58 27.51
CA LEU A 449 -30.45 13.02 27.57
C LEU A 449 -31.48 13.82 26.76
N ALA A 450 -31.84 13.33 25.57
CA ALA A 450 -32.89 13.94 24.75
C ALA A 450 -34.28 13.81 25.42
N ASN A 451 -34.55 12.70 26.10
CA ASN A 451 -35.81 12.53 26.85
C ASN A 451 -35.88 13.47 28.07
N MET A 452 -34.76 13.71 28.76
CA MET A 452 -34.71 14.70 29.83
C MET A 452 -35.00 16.12 29.33
N ALA A 453 -34.61 16.46 28.09
CA ALA A 453 -34.87 17.78 27.50
C ALA A 453 -36.39 18.08 27.36
N VAL A 454 -37.24 17.06 27.32
CA VAL A 454 -38.70 17.20 27.27
C VAL A 454 -39.28 17.51 28.65
N THR A 455 -38.66 16.97 29.71
CA THR A 455 -39.22 17.03 31.09
C THR A 455 -38.68 18.20 31.89
N VAL A 456 -37.54 18.76 31.53
CA VAL A 456 -36.94 19.90 32.25
C VAL A 456 -37.35 21.22 31.60
N PRO A 457 -38.10 22.12 32.30
CA PRO A 457 -38.43 23.43 31.76
C PRO A 457 -37.14 24.22 31.42
N GLN A 458 -37.10 24.85 30.26
CA GLN A 458 -35.96 25.66 29.77
C GLN A 458 -35.60 26.83 30.71
N SER A 459 -36.44 27.13 31.70
CA SER A 459 -36.25 28.16 32.71
C SER A 459 -35.31 27.78 33.88
N ILE A 460 -35.01 26.50 34.06
CA ILE A 460 -34.04 26.07 35.06
C ILE A 460 -32.66 26.23 34.46
N GLY A 461 -32.02 27.37 34.75
CA GLY A 461 -30.73 27.80 34.19
C GLY A 461 -29.60 26.83 34.49
N LEU A 462 -29.40 25.88 33.60
CA LEU A 462 -28.19 25.08 33.51
C LEU A 462 -27.05 25.83 32.77
N GLY A 463 -27.03 27.17 32.90
CA GLY A 463 -26.08 28.04 32.23
C GLY A 463 -26.27 28.02 30.70
N ASN A 464 -25.18 27.92 29.97
CA ASN A 464 -25.18 27.88 28.47
C ASN A 464 -25.44 26.49 27.88
N ILE A 465 -25.88 25.50 28.66
CA ILE A 465 -26.15 24.14 28.19
C ILE A 465 -27.54 24.12 27.55
N ARG A 466 -27.57 24.03 26.22
CA ARG A 466 -28.81 23.81 25.45
C ARG A 466 -28.91 22.33 25.17
N LEU A 467 -29.94 21.67 25.73
CA LEU A 467 -30.21 20.27 25.49
C LEU A 467 -30.70 20.03 24.05
N LEU A 468 -30.35 18.89 23.49
CA LEU A 468 -30.75 18.49 22.13
C LEU A 468 -32.26 18.39 22.03
N ARG A 469 -32.87 18.98 20.99
CA ARG A 469 -34.30 18.89 20.77
C ARG A 469 -34.66 17.45 20.32
N PRO A 470 -35.78 16.88 20.84
CA PRO A 470 -36.20 15.53 20.47
C PRO A 470 -36.36 15.33 18.95
N GLU A 471 -36.76 16.38 18.23
CA GLU A 471 -36.94 16.39 16.78
C GLU A 471 -35.60 16.17 16.01
N GLN A 472 -34.48 16.56 16.59
CA GLN A 472 -33.13 16.43 16.02
C GLN A 472 -32.46 15.08 16.32
N LEU A 473 -33.04 14.31 17.24
CA LEU A 473 -32.50 13.05 17.72
C LEU A 473 -32.32 12.00 16.58
N PRO A 474 -33.33 11.75 15.73
CA PRO A 474 -33.19 10.75 14.66
C PRO A 474 -32.09 11.12 13.67
N GLU A 475 -31.96 12.41 13.31
CA GLU A 475 -30.97 12.91 12.39
C GLU A 475 -29.54 12.81 12.94
N LEU A 476 -29.36 13.08 14.24
CA LEU A 476 -28.08 12.92 14.92
C LEU A 476 -27.68 11.44 15.00
N ILE A 477 -28.61 10.57 15.39
CA ILE A 477 -28.35 9.12 15.48
C ILE A 477 -28.00 8.55 14.09
N ASP A 478 -28.71 8.95 13.03
CA ASP A 478 -28.39 8.54 11.65
C ASP A 478 -27.00 9.02 11.23
N THR A 479 -26.63 10.27 11.57
CA THR A 479 -25.30 10.82 11.28
C THR A 479 -24.19 10.06 12.02
N ILE A 480 -24.38 9.74 13.30
CA ILE A 480 -23.42 8.95 14.09
C ILE A 480 -23.29 7.55 13.51
N SER A 481 -24.42 6.91 13.18
CA SER A 481 -24.46 5.57 12.60
C SER A 481 -23.76 5.53 11.22
N ALA A 482 -23.97 6.55 10.39
CA ALA A 482 -23.24 6.72 9.12
C ALA A 482 -21.73 6.86 9.35
N GLY A 483 -21.33 7.60 10.40
CA GLY A 483 -19.94 7.73 10.83
C GLY A 483 -19.32 6.40 11.23
N ILE A 484 -20.03 5.55 11.95
CA ILE A 484 -19.58 4.22 12.35
C ILE A 484 -19.31 3.35 11.11
N VAL A 485 -20.25 3.33 10.17
CA VAL A 485 -20.14 2.56 8.93
C VAL A 485 -18.95 3.03 8.09
N LEU A 486 -18.79 4.34 7.96
CA LEU A 486 -17.67 4.94 7.24
C LEU A 486 -16.32 4.62 7.91
N ASN A 487 -16.25 4.74 9.23
CA ASN A 487 -15.08 4.41 10.02
C ASN A 487 -14.71 2.93 9.90
N ALA A 488 -15.68 2.01 9.93
CA ALA A 488 -15.43 0.59 9.71
C ALA A 488 -14.85 0.31 8.32
N THR A 489 -15.34 0.99 7.28
CA THR A 489 -14.81 0.88 5.92
C THR A 489 -13.35 1.36 5.86
N PHE A 490 -13.06 2.52 6.39
CA PHE A 490 -11.72 3.10 6.40
C PHE A 490 -10.74 2.28 7.24
N LEU A 491 -11.19 1.78 8.39
CA LEU A 491 -10.40 0.88 9.22
C LEU A 491 -10.03 -0.40 8.45
N GLY A 492 -10.96 -0.96 7.67
CA GLY A 492 -10.69 -2.09 6.79
C GLY A 492 -9.62 -1.78 5.73
N VAL A 493 -9.72 -0.62 5.07
CA VAL A 493 -8.71 -0.17 4.08
C VAL A 493 -7.34 -0.03 4.72
N LEU A 494 -7.25 0.62 5.89
CA LEU A 494 -5.99 0.81 6.61
C LEU A 494 -5.43 -0.51 7.13
N THR A 495 -6.27 -1.41 7.62
CA THR A 495 -5.87 -2.76 8.05
C THR A 495 -5.21 -3.53 6.92
N GLY A 496 -5.78 -3.50 5.71
CA GLY A 496 -5.15 -4.14 4.55
C GLY A 496 -3.82 -3.50 4.16
N LYS A 497 -3.74 -2.18 4.22
CA LYS A 497 -2.48 -1.47 3.97
C LYS A 497 -1.42 -1.82 5.01
N MET A 498 -1.79 -1.92 6.28
CA MET A 498 -0.88 -2.32 7.36
C MET A 498 -0.46 -3.79 7.28
N SER A 499 -1.33 -4.68 6.81
CA SER A 499 -1.04 -6.12 6.78
C SER A 499 -0.26 -6.56 5.55
N ASP A 500 -0.57 -6.00 4.40
CA ASP A 500 -0.04 -6.45 3.10
C ASP A 500 0.79 -5.37 2.37
N GLY A 501 0.91 -4.17 2.95
CA GLY A 501 1.65 -3.03 2.37
C GLY A 501 0.95 -2.38 1.18
N ILE A 502 -0.26 -2.82 0.82
CA ILE A 502 -0.97 -2.41 -0.38
C ILE A 502 -2.39 -1.99 -0.01
N THR A 503 -2.78 -0.75 -0.32
CA THR A 503 -4.13 -0.25 -0.01
C THR A 503 -5.23 -1.09 -0.67
N ALA A 504 -5.01 -1.61 -1.89
CA ALA A 504 -5.97 -2.45 -2.59
C ALA A 504 -6.28 -3.77 -1.86
N ALA A 505 -5.34 -4.32 -1.08
CA ALA A 505 -5.60 -5.48 -0.24
C ALA A 505 -6.62 -5.17 0.89
N GLY A 506 -6.76 -3.89 1.23
CA GLY A 506 -7.73 -3.42 2.21
C GLY A 506 -9.19 -3.48 1.77
N PHE A 507 -9.49 -3.58 0.49
CA PHE A 507 -10.87 -3.66 0.01
C PHE A 507 -11.61 -4.88 0.56
N LEU A 508 -10.94 -6.02 0.70
CA LEU A 508 -11.53 -7.21 1.32
C LEU A 508 -11.90 -6.97 2.79
N TYR A 509 -11.00 -6.34 3.56
CA TYR A 509 -11.26 -6.02 4.97
C TYR A 509 -12.30 -4.93 5.11
N ALA A 510 -12.30 -3.93 4.20
CA ALA A 510 -13.34 -2.90 4.13
C ALA A 510 -14.72 -3.54 3.91
N PHE A 511 -14.83 -4.47 2.96
CA PHE A 511 -16.06 -5.23 2.74
C PHE A 511 -16.53 -5.95 4.01
N VAL A 512 -15.64 -6.73 4.65
CA VAL A 512 -15.97 -7.52 5.85
C VAL A 512 -16.37 -6.62 7.03
N TYR A 513 -15.60 -5.55 7.28
CA TYR A 513 -15.86 -4.67 8.44
C TYR A 513 -17.10 -3.82 8.25
N THR A 514 -17.34 -3.32 7.03
CA THR A 514 -18.56 -2.55 6.72
C THR A 514 -19.81 -3.42 6.79
N LEU A 515 -19.72 -4.65 6.27
CA LEU A 515 -20.81 -5.62 6.37
C LEU A 515 -21.10 -5.97 7.83
N ALA A 516 -20.05 -6.23 8.63
CA ALA A 516 -20.19 -6.49 10.07
C ALA A 516 -20.80 -5.29 10.80
N ALA A 517 -20.43 -4.06 10.42
CA ALA A 517 -21.02 -2.85 10.99
C ALA A 517 -22.51 -2.74 10.69
N LEU A 518 -22.92 -2.99 9.43
CA LEU A 518 -24.34 -2.98 9.06
C LEU A 518 -25.13 -4.08 9.77
N VAL A 519 -24.62 -5.30 9.82
CA VAL A 519 -25.25 -6.43 10.50
C VAL A 519 -25.37 -6.12 12.00
N ALA A 520 -24.30 -5.68 12.64
CA ALA A 520 -24.31 -5.34 14.06
C ALA A 520 -25.28 -4.18 14.38
N MET A 521 -25.39 -3.21 13.46
CA MET A 521 -26.37 -2.13 13.57
C MET A 521 -27.81 -2.68 13.63
N VAL A 522 -28.15 -3.70 12.81
CA VAL A 522 -29.48 -4.33 12.82
C VAL A 522 -29.78 -5.04 14.15
N PHE A 523 -28.79 -5.61 14.81
CA PHE A 523 -28.95 -6.33 16.07
C PHE A 523 -28.86 -5.44 17.33
N LEU A 524 -28.03 -4.39 17.26
CA LEU A 524 -27.73 -3.56 18.43
C LEU A 524 -28.63 -2.31 18.53
N PHE A 525 -29.17 -1.81 17.43
CA PHE A 525 -30.07 -0.66 17.35
C PHE A 525 -31.50 -1.09 17.10
#